data_d7b2b5a9b41700f56a285581f2082879
#
_entry.id   d7b2b5a9b41700f56a285581f2082879
#
_cell.length_a   1.000
_cell.length_b   1.000
_cell.length_c   1.000
_cell.angle_alpha   90.00
_cell.angle_beta   90.00
_cell.angle_gamma   90.00
#
_symmetry.space_group_name_H-M   'P 1'
#
loop_
_entity.id
_entity.type
_entity.pdbx_description
1 polymer ?
#
loop_
_entity_poly.entity_id
_entity_poly.type
_entity_poly.pdbx_seq_one_letter_code
_entity_poly.pdbx_strand_id
1 'polypeptide(L)'
;MTPIKQSICWGVVAAAGEPADVVKQVKDIGYASIEMSPPEIFPIIKDAGLDIAIFVGHKSLADGLNKRENHERIYDELMASFELAEQYQVPSLLCLSGNRYEGVSDLQGAEICAEILSRVAPVAEEKGINLCMELLNSRVNHPGYMCDSTEWGVHVCKMVNSPRVALLYDIYHMQIMEGDLIRTIQNNIQWIKHFHTAGNPGR
;
A
#
# COMPACT_ATOMS: atom_id res chain seq x y z
N MET A 1 1.58 -14.62 -22.24
CA MET A 1 1.21 -13.86 -21.03
C MET A 1 2.31 -14.06 -20.00
N THR A 2 2.84 -13.00 -19.42
CA THR A 2 3.77 -13.12 -18.29
C THR A 2 2.98 -13.63 -17.08
N PRO A 3 3.44 -14.66 -16.36
CA PRO A 3 2.74 -15.14 -15.18
C PRO A 3 2.67 -14.06 -14.11
N ILE A 4 1.56 -14.01 -13.38
CA ILE A 4 1.40 -13.09 -12.24
C ILE A 4 2.39 -13.51 -11.17
N LYS A 5 3.24 -12.58 -10.71
CA LYS A 5 4.10 -12.78 -9.56
C LYS A 5 3.26 -12.70 -8.29
N GLN A 6 3.30 -13.75 -7.47
CA GLN A 6 2.58 -13.79 -6.22
C GLN A 6 3.50 -13.41 -5.05
N SER A 7 2.96 -12.60 -4.15
CA SER A 7 3.57 -12.22 -2.89
C SER A 7 2.75 -12.77 -1.72
N ILE A 8 3.36 -12.93 -0.56
CA ILE A 8 2.67 -13.23 0.67
C ILE A 8 2.92 -12.15 1.72
N CYS A 9 1.85 -11.73 2.38
CA CYS A 9 1.94 -10.78 3.48
C CYS A 9 2.61 -11.43 4.69
N TRP A 10 3.70 -10.82 5.20
CA TRP A 10 4.46 -11.35 6.35
C TRP A 10 3.60 -11.63 7.57
N GLY A 11 2.65 -10.73 7.87
CA GLY A 11 1.74 -10.90 9.00
C GLY A 11 0.90 -12.18 8.99
N VAL A 12 0.74 -12.81 7.82
CA VAL A 12 0.00 -14.08 7.69
C VAL A 12 0.85 -15.29 8.10
N VAL A 13 2.18 -15.21 7.90
CA VAL A 13 3.08 -16.35 8.08
C VAL A 13 4.06 -16.18 9.23
N ALA A 14 4.22 -14.99 9.78
CA ALA A 14 5.22 -14.67 10.80
C ALA A 14 5.16 -15.58 12.04
N ALA A 15 3.99 -16.06 12.41
CA ALA A 15 3.80 -16.95 13.57
C ALA A 15 4.12 -18.43 13.28
N ALA A 16 4.50 -18.79 12.05
CA ALA A 16 4.74 -20.17 11.67
C ALA A 16 6.12 -20.72 12.14
N GLY A 17 7.04 -19.85 12.55
CA GLY A 17 8.37 -20.26 13.04
C GLY A 17 9.38 -19.14 13.04
N GLU A 18 10.65 -19.52 13.14
CA GLU A 18 11.76 -18.56 13.04
C GLU A 18 11.80 -17.92 11.64
N PRO A 19 12.12 -16.62 11.55
CA PRO A 19 12.03 -15.88 10.29
C PRO A 19 12.75 -16.53 9.10
N ALA A 20 13.95 -17.06 9.30
CA ALA A 20 14.73 -17.71 8.25
C ALA A 20 14.03 -18.99 7.70
N ASP A 21 13.43 -19.78 8.59
CA ASP A 21 12.72 -21.00 8.22
C ASP A 21 11.42 -20.67 7.48
N VAL A 22 10.68 -19.65 7.94
CA VAL A 22 9.45 -19.16 7.29
C VAL A 22 9.75 -18.63 5.90
N VAL A 23 10.77 -17.79 5.74
CA VAL A 23 11.17 -17.24 4.45
C VAL A 23 11.58 -18.36 3.48
N LYS A 24 12.34 -19.36 3.98
CA LYS A 24 12.69 -20.53 3.18
C LYS A 24 11.46 -21.30 2.71
N GLN A 25 10.49 -21.55 3.58
CA GLN A 25 9.24 -22.23 3.22
C GLN A 25 8.45 -21.45 2.19
N VAL A 26 8.34 -20.13 2.33
CA VAL A 26 7.69 -19.25 1.36
C VAL A 26 8.32 -19.39 -0.03
N LYS A 27 9.65 -19.42 -0.10
CA LYS A 27 10.38 -19.67 -1.34
C LYS A 27 10.12 -21.05 -1.92
N ASP A 28 10.18 -22.08 -1.09
CA ASP A 28 9.97 -23.49 -1.52
C ASP A 28 8.56 -23.72 -2.06
N ILE A 29 7.56 -22.98 -1.57
CA ILE A 29 6.16 -22.98 -2.08
C ILE A 29 6.09 -22.34 -3.48
N GLY A 30 7.00 -21.43 -3.81
CA GLY A 30 7.08 -20.79 -5.12
C GLY A 30 6.60 -19.33 -5.18
N TYR A 31 6.46 -18.66 -4.04
CA TYR A 31 6.23 -17.22 -4.03
C TYR A 31 7.42 -16.45 -4.61
N ALA A 32 7.14 -15.37 -5.30
CA ALA A 32 8.17 -14.49 -5.87
C ALA A 32 8.67 -13.45 -4.85
N SER A 33 7.85 -13.09 -3.88
CA SER A 33 8.13 -12.02 -2.93
C SER A 33 7.41 -12.21 -1.60
N ILE A 34 7.89 -11.47 -0.60
CA ILE A 34 7.22 -11.24 0.68
C ILE A 34 6.90 -9.75 0.75
N GLU A 35 5.83 -9.39 1.44
CA GLU A 35 5.41 -8.01 1.59
C GLU A 35 4.96 -7.69 3.01
N MET A 36 4.85 -6.40 3.33
CA MET A 36 4.41 -5.90 4.64
C MET A 36 5.24 -6.44 5.82
N SER A 37 6.47 -6.87 5.54
CA SER A 37 7.41 -7.28 6.59
C SER A 37 8.09 -6.06 7.22
N PRO A 38 8.49 -6.14 8.48
CA PRO A 38 9.29 -5.10 9.11
C PRO A 38 10.73 -5.11 8.53
N PRO A 39 11.45 -3.98 8.55
CA PRO A 39 12.77 -3.85 7.95
C PRO A 39 13.82 -4.84 8.43
N GLU A 40 13.71 -5.33 9.66
CA GLU A 40 14.61 -6.31 10.24
C GLU A 40 14.61 -7.65 9.50
N ILE A 41 13.54 -7.96 8.77
CA ILE A 41 13.38 -9.19 7.98
C ILE A 41 13.92 -9.03 6.55
N PHE A 42 14.12 -7.80 6.07
CA PHE A 42 14.55 -7.55 4.69
C PHE A 42 15.84 -8.28 4.29
N PRO A 43 16.92 -8.29 5.13
CA PRO A 43 18.12 -9.06 4.80
C PRO A 43 17.82 -10.54 4.59
N ILE A 44 17.01 -11.15 5.46
CA ILE A 44 16.67 -12.58 5.39
C ILE A 44 15.90 -12.89 4.10
N ILE A 45 14.96 -12.02 3.69
CA ILE A 45 14.19 -12.17 2.46
C ILE A 45 15.15 -12.11 1.24
N LYS A 46 16.03 -11.11 1.21
CA LYS A 46 16.95 -10.92 0.08
C LYS A 46 18.01 -12.01 0.01
N ASP A 47 18.55 -12.47 1.15
CA ASP A 47 19.51 -13.58 1.21
C ASP A 47 18.89 -14.90 0.71
N ALA A 48 17.60 -15.09 0.93
CA ALA A 48 16.86 -16.21 0.35
C ALA A 48 16.61 -16.06 -1.16
N GLY A 49 16.88 -14.90 -1.77
CA GLY A 49 16.64 -14.62 -3.19
C GLY A 49 15.18 -14.37 -3.52
N LEU A 50 14.39 -13.89 -2.54
CA LEU A 50 13.03 -13.38 -2.75
C LEU A 50 13.06 -11.86 -2.90
N ASP A 51 12.05 -11.32 -3.59
CA ASP A 51 11.83 -9.88 -3.64
C ASP A 51 10.99 -9.42 -2.43
N ILE A 52 11.01 -8.11 -2.17
CA ILE A 52 10.08 -7.43 -1.29
C ILE A 52 9.16 -6.61 -2.18
N ALA A 53 7.86 -6.93 -2.21
CA ALA A 53 6.95 -6.31 -3.16
C ALA A 53 6.53 -4.89 -2.75
N ILE A 54 6.21 -4.71 -1.47
CA ILE A 54 5.76 -3.45 -0.88
C ILE A 54 5.93 -3.52 0.63
N PHE A 55 6.17 -2.37 1.27
CA PHE A 55 6.12 -2.24 2.74
C PHE A 55 5.53 -0.90 3.16
N VAL A 56 5.23 -0.77 4.44
CA VAL A 56 4.57 0.43 5.00
C VAL A 56 5.50 1.63 4.91
N GLY A 57 5.11 2.63 4.12
CA GLY A 57 5.91 3.83 3.90
C GLY A 57 5.87 4.83 5.07
N HIS A 58 4.77 4.87 5.82
CA HIS A 58 4.62 5.73 7.00
C HIS A 58 3.71 5.08 8.04
N LYS A 59 3.91 5.42 9.31
CA LYS A 59 3.16 4.88 10.45
C LYS A 59 1.74 5.42 10.52
N SER A 60 0.89 4.64 11.21
CA SER A 60 -0.48 4.95 11.58
C SER A 60 -1.50 4.85 10.44
N LEU A 61 -2.40 3.88 10.61
CA LEU A 61 -3.57 3.73 9.77
C LEU A 61 -4.62 4.82 10.03
N ALA A 62 -4.80 5.21 11.29
CA ALA A 62 -5.84 6.17 11.70
C ALA A 62 -5.42 7.63 11.49
N ASP A 63 -4.14 7.93 11.74
CA ASP A 63 -3.57 9.28 11.66
C ASP A 63 -2.66 9.39 10.42
N GLY A 64 -3.30 9.35 9.24
CA GLY A 64 -2.64 9.27 7.95
C GLY A 64 -2.53 10.60 7.20
N LEU A 65 -2.50 10.47 5.88
CA LEU A 65 -2.27 11.56 4.93
C LEU A 65 -3.33 12.68 4.98
N ASN A 66 -4.56 12.37 5.41
CA ASN A 66 -5.68 13.31 5.43
C ASN A 66 -5.65 14.33 6.58
N LYS A 67 -4.55 14.40 7.34
CA LYS A 67 -4.35 15.35 8.44
C LYS A 67 -3.07 16.15 8.22
N ARG A 68 -3.21 17.47 7.99
CA ARG A 68 -2.06 18.37 7.75
C ARG A 68 -1.05 18.38 8.89
N GLU A 69 -1.51 18.25 10.14
CA GLU A 69 -0.63 18.15 11.31
C GLU A 69 0.33 16.96 11.28
N ASN A 70 0.02 15.93 10.49
CA ASN A 70 0.86 14.75 10.31
C ASN A 70 1.85 14.88 9.14
N HIS A 71 1.72 15.90 8.28
CA HIS A 71 2.45 15.95 7.01
C HIS A 71 3.98 15.99 7.20
N GLU A 72 4.50 16.71 8.19
CA GLU A 72 5.95 16.75 8.43
C GLU A 72 6.45 15.37 8.91
N ARG A 73 5.77 14.75 9.87
CA ARG A 73 6.10 13.40 10.33
C ARG A 73 6.06 12.39 9.17
N ILE A 74 4.98 12.41 8.38
CA ILE A 74 4.81 11.50 7.24
C ILE A 74 5.89 11.75 6.17
N TYR A 75 6.23 13.00 5.93
CA TYR A 75 7.31 13.35 4.99
C TYR A 75 8.64 12.71 5.43
N ASP A 76 9.03 12.90 6.68
CA ASP A 76 10.28 12.35 7.22
C ASP A 76 10.28 10.81 7.18
N GLU A 77 9.15 10.18 7.54
CA GLU A 77 8.98 8.72 7.49
C GLU A 77 9.08 8.19 6.05
N LEU A 78 8.48 8.87 5.06
CA LEU A 78 8.58 8.49 3.66
C LEU A 78 9.99 8.68 3.11
N MET A 79 10.70 9.76 3.49
CA MET A 79 12.11 9.94 3.10
C MET A 79 12.98 8.79 3.61
N ALA A 80 12.84 8.40 4.86
CA ALA A 80 13.55 7.25 5.42
C ALA A 80 13.14 5.93 4.73
N SER A 81 11.87 5.77 4.38
CA SER A 81 11.37 4.59 3.68
C SER A 81 11.89 4.52 2.24
N PHE A 82 12.09 5.64 1.55
CA PHE A 82 12.73 5.64 0.23
C PHE A 82 14.17 5.14 0.26
N GLU A 83 14.96 5.52 1.27
CA GLU A 83 16.34 5.02 1.44
C GLU A 83 16.35 3.48 1.62
N LEU A 84 15.45 2.95 2.43
CA LEU A 84 15.29 1.50 2.59
C LEU A 84 14.83 0.83 1.30
N ALA A 85 13.89 1.45 0.59
CA ALA A 85 13.37 0.91 -0.67
C ALA A 85 14.45 0.86 -1.75
N GLU A 86 15.33 1.85 -1.85
CA GLU A 86 16.49 1.80 -2.74
C GLU A 86 17.48 0.71 -2.32
N GLN A 87 17.85 0.67 -1.04
CA GLN A 87 18.80 -0.30 -0.51
C GLN A 87 18.39 -1.74 -0.82
N TYR A 88 17.09 -2.05 -0.68
CA TYR A 88 16.56 -3.41 -0.85
C TYR A 88 15.82 -3.61 -2.18
N GLN A 89 15.84 -2.62 -3.07
CA GLN A 89 15.18 -2.66 -4.38
C GLN A 89 13.68 -2.94 -4.29
N VAL A 90 13.01 -2.27 -3.35
CA VAL A 90 11.56 -2.39 -3.17
C VAL A 90 10.84 -1.41 -4.12
N PRO A 91 9.93 -1.88 -4.97
CA PRO A 91 9.33 -1.04 -6.00
C PRO A 91 8.23 -0.12 -5.51
N SER A 92 7.69 -0.35 -4.31
CA SER A 92 6.50 0.35 -3.84
C SER A 92 6.48 0.55 -2.32
N LEU A 93 5.95 1.69 -1.90
CA LEU A 93 5.66 2.04 -0.51
C LEU A 93 4.14 2.13 -0.31
N LEU A 94 3.64 1.51 0.77
CA LEU A 94 2.25 1.63 1.16
C LEU A 94 1.99 2.97 1.85
N CYS A 95 0.95 3.67 1.42
CA CYS A 95 0.47 4.91 2.02
C CYS A 95 -0.98 4.74 2.52
N LEU A 96 -1.28 5.33 3.68
CA LEU A 96 -2.58 5.21 4.34
C LEU A 96 -3.22 6.58 4.48
N SER A 97 -4.46 6.70 4.02
CA SER A 97 -5.19 7.99 4.03
C SER A 97 -5.46 8.54 5.42
N GLY A 98 -5.66 7.67 6.39
CA GLY A 98 -6.20 8.05 7.70
C GLY A 98 -7.70 7.89 7.80
N ASN A 99 -8.22 8.04 9.03
CA ASN A 99 -9.65 8.00 9.30
C ASN A 99 -10.29 9.37 9.09
N ARG A 100 -11.57 9.37 8.72
CA ARG A 100 -12.44 10.55 8.74
C ARG A 100 -12.47 11.18 10.13
N TYR A 101 -12.53 12.49 10.21
CA TYR A 101 -12.62 13.23 11.46
C TYR A 101 -13.53 14.44 11.32
N GLU A 102 -13.98 14.98 12.44
CA GLU A 102 -14.94 16.07 12.48
C GLU A 102 -14.42 17.34 11.77
N GLY A 103 -15.29 17.99 11.03
CA GLY A 103 -14.99 19.26 10.33
C GLY A 103 -14.30 19.10 8.98
N VAL A 104 -14.02 17.87 8.53
CA VAL A 104 -13.38 17.61 7.22
C VAL A 104 -14.24 16.67 6.39
N SER A 105 -14.69 17.16 5.24
CA SER A 105 -15.41 16.35 4.25
C SER A 105 -14.47 15.40 3.49
N ASP A 106 -15.02 14.38 2.84
CA ASP A 106 -14.25 13.44 2.03
C ASP A 106 -13.47 14.15 0.91
N LEU A 107 -14.03 15.20 0.30
CA LEU A 107 -13.33 16.00 -0.71
C LEU A 107 -12.13 16.76 -0.11
N GLN A 108 -12.33 17.42 1.02
CA GLN A 108 -11.24 18.12 1.71
C GLN A 108 -10.15 17.14 2.17
N GLY A 109 -10.54 15.95 2.64
CA GLY A 109 -9.59 14.90 2.99
C GLY A 109 -8.77 14.42 1.79
N ALA A 110 -9.38 14.33 0.61
CA ALA A 110 -8.69 14.01 -0.64
C ALA A 110 -7.67 15.11 -1.02
N GLU A 111 -8.07 16.38 -0.92
CA GLU A 111 -7.20 17.52 -1.17
C GLU A 111 -5.98 17.51 -0.22
N ILE A 112 -6.21 17.26 1.07
CA ILE A 112 -5.15 17.18 2.08
C ILE A 112 -4.18 16.01 1.79
N CYS A 113 -4.71 14.85 1.40
CA CYS A 113 -3.85 13.73 0.96
C CYS A 113 -3.02 14.10 -0.28
N ALA A 114 -3.63 14.78 -1.25
CA ALA A 114 -2.94 15.20 -2.46
C ALA A 114 -1.84 16.24 -2.20
N GLU A 115 -2.00 17.12 -1.19
CA GLU A 115 -0.97 18.09 -0.80
C GLU A 115 0.35 17.40 -0.42
N ILE A 116 0.32 16.46 0.49
CA ILE A 116 1.54 15.76 0.94
C ILE A 116 2.09 14.83 -0.15
N LEU A 117 1.23 14.11 -0.86
CA LEU A 117 1.66 13.24 -1.95
C LEU A 117 2.32 14.03 -3.09
N SER A 118 1.81 15.23 -3.42
CA SER A 118 2.45 16.12 -4.41
C SER A 118 3.81 16.62 -3.97
N ARG A 119 4.01 16.83 -2.67
CA ARG A 119 5.31 17.22 -2.10
C ARG A 119 6.34 16.10 -2.19
N VAL A 120 5.91 14.85 -2.07
CA VAL A 120 6.77 13.66 -2.06
C VAL A 120 6.96 13.06 -3.46
N ALA A 121 6.01 13.27 -4.37
CA ALA A 121 6.01 12.68 -5.71
C ALA A 121 7.31 12.89 -6.51
N PRO A 122 7.96 14.07 -6.50
CA PRO A 122 9.23 14.26 -7.23
C PRO A 122 10.33 13.28 -6.80
N VAL A 123 10.42 12.97 -5.50
CA VAL A 123 11.40 11.99 -4.97
C VAL A 123 11.02 10.58 -5.42
N ALA A 124 9.74 10.24 -5.39
CA ALA A 124 9.22 8.97 -5.87
C ALA A 124 9.51 8.76 -7.37
N GLU A 125 9.40 9.83 -8.17
CA GLU A 125 9.71 9.82 -9.60
C GLU A 125 11.20 9.63 -9.86
N GLU A 126 12.06 10.38 -9.17
CA GLU A 126 13.51 10.27 -9.27
C GLU A 126 13.99 8.86 -8.93
N LYS A 127 13.51 8.30 -7.83
CA LYS A 127 13.90 6.96 -7.36
C LYS A 127 13.19 5.82 -8.09
N GLY A 128 12.17 6.11 -8.88
CA GLY A 128 11.38 5.09 -9.59
C GLY A 128 10.50 4.24 -8.69
N ILE A 129 10.20 4.68 -7.46
CA ILE A 129 9.43 3.96 -6.43
C ILE A 129 7.98 4.46 -6.43
N ASN A 130 7.01 3.55 -6.35
CA ASN A 130 5.61 3.93 -6.30
C ASN A 130 5.15 4.23 -4.87
N LEU A 131 4.28 5.21 -4.74
CA LEU A 131 3.49 5.48 -3.54
C LEU A 131 2.09 4.92 -3.77
N CYS A 132 1.79 3.81 -3.12
CA CYS A 132 0.52 3.09 -3.31
C CYS A 132 -0.42 3.34 -2.13
N MET A 133 -1.48 4.10 -2.37
CA MET A 133 -2.52 4.34 -1.36
C MET A 133 -3.47 3.16 -1.32
N GLU A 134 -3.63 2.55 -0.14
CA GLU A 134 -4.44 1.35 0.01
C GLU A 134 -5.93 1.65 0.14
N LEU A 135 -6.73 0.91 -0.62
CA LEU A 135 -8.19 0.90 -0.52
C LEU A 135 -8.61 -0.11 0.56
N LEU A 136 -9.16 0.39 1.68
CA LEU A 136 -9.63 -0.46 2.78
C LEU A 136 -11.14 -0.34 2.99
N ASN A 137 -11.78 -1.38 3.52
CA ASN A 137 -13.20 -1.28 3.85
C ASN A 137 -13.43 -0.59 5.21
N SER A 138 -14.29 0.42 5.20
CA SER A 138 -14.77 1.13 6.39
C SER A 138 -16.00 0.50 7.04
N ARG A 139 -16.63 -0.48 6.38
CA ARG A 139 -17.87 -1.12 6.85
C ARG A 139 -17.65 -2.17 7.94
N VAL A 140 -16.52 -2.88 7.90
CA VAL A 140 -16.28 -4.05 8.76
C VAL A 140 -14.94 -3.96 9.49
N ASN A 141 -13.83 -3.82 8.74
CA ASN A 141 -12.49 -4.01 9.32
C ASN A 141 -11.84 -2.72 9.80
N HIS A 142 -12.08 -1.59 9.12
CA HIS A 142 -11.42 -0.30 9.39
C HIS A 142 -12.44 0.83 9.50
N PRO A 143 -13.36 0.81 10.51
CA PRO A 143 -14.38 1.85 10.65
C PRO A 143 -13.77 3.25 10.65
N GLY A 144 -14.34 4.11 9.80
CA GLY A 144 -13.89 5.48 9.65
C GLY A 144 -12.77 5.71 8.62
N TYR A 145 -12.09 4.68 8.12
CA TYR A 145 -11.04 4.86 7.11
C TYR A 145 -11.54 5.64 5.89
N MET A 146 -10.76 6.59 5.39
CA MET A 146 -11.24 7.54 4.37
C MET A 146 -11.09 7.03 2.94
N CYS A 147 -9.98 6.38 2.60
CA CYS A 147 -9.74 5.81 1.28
C CYS A 147 -10.46 4.46 1.13
N ASP A 148 -11.78 4.47 1.14
CA ASP A 148 -12.64 3.28 1.16
C ASP A 148 -13.42 3.05 -0.14
N SER A 149 -13.10 3.81 -1.19
CA SER A 149 -13.66 3.63 -2.53
C SER A 149 -12.63 3.90 -3.62
N THR A 150 -12.78 3.17 -4.75
CA THR A 150 -11.90 3.33 -5.91
C THR A 150 -12.00 4.73 -6.50
N GLU A 151 -13.21 5.30 -6.57
CA GLU A 151 -13.43 6.64 -7.10
C GLU A 151 -12.66 7.71 -6.30
N TRP A 152 -12.74 7.65 -4.98
CA TRP A 152 -12.03 8.58 -4.11
C TRP A 152 -10.51 8.46 -4.24
N GLY A 153 -9.97 7.23 -4.25
CA GLY A 153 -8.55 7.00 -4.41
C GLY A 153 -8.02 7.48 -5.77
N VAL A 154 -8.77 7.21 -6.86
CA VAL A 154 -8.45 7.71 -8.21
C VAL A 154 -8.50 9.23 -8.25
N HIS A 155 -9.43 9.86 -7.53
CA HIS A 155 -9.52 11.32 -7.47
C HIS A 155 -8.24 11.92 -6.87
N VAL A 156 -7.73 11.36 -5.78
CA VAL A 156 -6.43 11.78 -5.19
C VAL A 156 -5.28 11.60 -6.21
N CYS A 157 -5.20 10.43 -6.86
CA CYS A 157 -4.16 10.19 -7.87
C CYS A 157 -4.20 11.21 -9.01
N LYS A 158 -5.39 11.58 -9.48
CA LYS A 158 -5.58 12.61 -10.52
C LYS A 158 -5.14 14.00 -10.06
N MET A 159 -5.43 14.37 -8.81
CA MET A 159 -4.99 15.67 -8.27
C MET A 159 -3.47 15.76 -8.18
N VAL A 160 -2.80 14.71 -7.75
CA VAL A 160 -1.33 14.67 -7.68
C VAL A 160 -0.70 14.60 -9.08
N ASN A 161 -1.34 13.91 -10.01
CA ASN A 161 -0.91 13.76 -11.41
C ASN A 161 0.55 13.30 -11.57
N SER A 162 0.98 12.37 -10.73
CA SER A 162 2.30 11.74 -10.79
C SER A 162 2.17 10.28 -11.25
N PRO A 163 3.05 9.77 -12.14
CA PRO A 163 3.05 8.37 -12.56
C PRO A 163 3.46 7.41 -11.42
N ARG A 164 3.95 7.95 -10.30
CA ARG A 164 4.39 7.18 -9.13
C ARG A 164 3.38 7.19 -7.99
N VAL A 165 2.34 7.99 -8.06
CA VAL A 165 1.24 7.97 -7.08
C VAL A 165 0.09 7.16 -7.64
N ALA A 166 -0.26 6.09 -6.95
CA ALA A 166 -1.19 5.07 -7.44
C ALA A 166 -1.95 4.43 -6.28
N LEU A 167 -2.74 3.41 -6.61
CA LEU A 167 -3.51 2.64 -5.65
C LEU A 167 -2.90 1.25 -5.43
N LEU A 168 -2.97 0.79 -4.20
CA LEU A 168 -3.01 -0.60 -3.86
C LEU A 168 -4.49 -1.00 -3.80
N TYR A 169 -4.92 -1.85 -4.73
CA TYR A 169 -6.29 -2.33 -4.82
C TYR A 169 -6.43 -3.63 -4.04
N ASP A 170 -7.00 -3.57 -2.84
CA ASP A 170 -7.31 -4.77 -2.06
C ASP A 170 -8.68 -5.33 -2.47
N ILE A 171 -8.64 -6.47 -3.16
CA ILE A 171 -9.84 -7.16 -3.70
C ILE A 171 -10.79 -7.56 -2.57
N TYR A 172 -10.27 -8.01 -1.41
CA TYR A 172 -11.10 -8.34 -0.26
C TYR A 172 -11.89 -7.13 0.24
N HIS A 173 -11.19 -6.00 0.40
CA HIS A 173 -11.80 -4.78 0.89
C HIS A 173 -12.81 -4.19 -0.10
N MET A 174 -12.48 -4.15 -1.38
CA MET A 174 -13.36 -3.59 -2.39
C MET A 174 -14.55 -4.49 -2.72
N GLN A 175 -14.45 -5.81 -2.52
CA GLN A 175 -15.61 -6.69 -2.58
C GLN A 175 -16.67 -6.31 -1.52
N ILE A 176 -16.25 -5.90 -0.33
CA ILE A 176 -17.15 -5.46 0.76
C ILE A 176 -17.75 -4.08 0.45
N MET A 177 -16.94 -3.17 -0.10
CA MET A 177 -17.36 -1.78 -0.34
C MET A 177 -18.14 -1.58 -1.62
N GLU A 178 -17.70 -2.15 -2.72
CA GLU A 178 -18.18 -1.80 -4.06
C GLU A 178 -18.81 -2.99 -4.81
N GLY A 179 -18.22 -4.19 -4.70
CA GLY A 179 -18.54 -5.28 -5.62
C GLY A 179 -18.11 -4.94 -7.06
N ASP A 180 -18.66 -5.63 -8.06
CA ASP A 180 -18.37 -5.43 -9.50
C ASP A 180 -16.87 -5.25 -9.82
N LEU A 181 -16.03 -6.03 -9.14
CA LEU A 181 -14.57 -5.90 -9.10
C LEU A 181 -13.93 -5.87 -10.48
N ILE A 182 -14.36 -6.78 -11.37
CA ILE A 182 -13.74 -6.94 -12.71
C ILE A 182 -13.87 -5.64 -13.50
N ARG A 183 -15.06 -5.07 -13.56
CA ARG A 183 -15.31 -3.82 -14.30
C ARG A 183 -14.60 -2.64 -13.65
N THR A 184 -14.64 -2.55 -12.32
CA THR A 184 -13.97 -1.49 -11.58
C THR A 184 -12.45 -1.52 -11.83
N ILE A 185 -11.84 -2.70 -11.76
CA ILE A 185 -10.40 -2.87 -12.05
C ILE A 185 -10.09 -2.51 -13.51
N GLN A 186 -10.88 -3.02 -14.49
CA GLN A 186 -10.64 -2.74 -15.90
C GLN A 186 -10.69 -1.24 -16.21
N ASN A 187 -11.64 -0.53 -15.62
CA ASN A 187 -11.82 0.91 -15.83
C ASN A 187 -10.73 1.76 -15.16
N ASN A 188 -10.06 1.23 -14.14
CA ASN A 188 -9.11 1.99 -13.32
C ASN A 188 -7.68 1.39 -13.30
N ILE A 189 -7.38 0.40 -14.15
CA ILE A 189 -6.11 -0.34 -14.12
C ILE A 189 -4.87 0.57 -14.25
N GLN A 190 -4.98 1.70 -14.95
CA GLN A 190 -3.89 2.66 -15.10
C GLN A 190 -3.48 3.31 -13.77
N TRP A 191 -4.38 3.33 -12.78
CA TRP A 191 -4.15 3.89 -11.44
C TRP A 191 -3.71 2.85 -10.42
N ILE A 192 -3.70 1.55 -10.77
CA ILE A 192 -3.40 0.45 -9.84
C ILE A 192 -1.99 -0.07 -10.12
N LYS A 193 -1.15 -0.12 -9.08
CA LYS A 193 0.22 -0.63 -9.18
C LYS A 193 0.45 -1.88 -8.33
N HIS A 194 -0.42 -2.16 -7.38
CA HIS A 194 -0.33 -3.35 -6.53
C HIS A 194 -1.73 -3.89 -6.21
N PHE A 195 -1.82 -5.19 -5.99
CA PHE A 195 -3.06 -5.87 -5.61
C PHE A 195 -2.84 -6.67 -4.34
N HIS A 196 -3.79 -6.52 -3.39
CA HIS A 196 -3.98 -7.49 -2.32
C HIS A 196 -5.20 -8.35 -2.61
N THR A 197 -5.18 -9.59 -2.15
CA THR A 197 -6.31 -10.51 -2.29
C THR A 197 -6.45 -11.43 -1.09
N ALA A 198 -7.68 -11.65 -0.69
CA ALA A 198 -8.04 -12.64 0.32
C ALA A 198 -9.46 -13.17 0.02
N GLY A 199 -9.81 -14.30 0.61
CA GLY A 199 -11.15 -14.87 0.47
C GLY A 199 -12.23 -14.00 1.11
N ASN A 200 -13.38 -13.84 0.44
CA ASN A 200 -14.54 -13.16 0.98
C ASN A 200 -15.77 -14.07 0.83
N PRO A 201 -16.55 -14.30 1.92
CA PRO A 201 -16.32 -13.86 3.29
C PRO A 201 -15.21 -14.64 4.00
N GLY A 202 -14.73 -14.10 5.13
CA GLY A 202 -13.90 -14.81 6.10
C GLY A 202 -12.39 -14.66 5.94
N ARG A 203 -11.97 -13.95 4.88
CA ARG A 203 -10.55 -13.63 4.67
C ARG A 203 -9.66 -14.88 4.66
#